data_943c237b496a46f3188e4d53ff45e977
#
_entry.id   943c237b496a46f3188e4d53ff45e977
#
_cell.length_a   1.000
_cell.length_b   1.000
_cell.length_c   1.000
_cell.angle_alpha   90.00
_cell.angle_beta   90.00
_cell.angle_gamma   90.00
#
_symmetry.space_group_name_H-M   'P 1'
#
loop_
_entity.id
_entity.type
_entity.pdbx_description
1 polymer ?
#
loop_
_entity_poly.entity_id
_entity_poly.type
_entity_poly.pdbx_seq_one_letter_code
_entity_poly.pdbx_strand_id
1 'polypeptide(L)'
;MPPLKWSAVIVAVLASALIALVARALLGPGTAPLASLFGLVACGFLAGKWADSAHAYHGALVGAGYIALEAIGVIPTASFAGDAFADTLEIILLDGAALVSATIGGLLARVSSSSGRGRAR
;
A
#
# COMPACT_ATOMS: atom_id res chain seq x y z
N MET A 1 -14.96 -18.14 4.81
CA MET A 1 -14.11 -17.00 4.45
C MET A 1 -14.50 -15.81 5.29
N PRO A 2 -13.54 -15.10 5.91
CA PRO A 2 -13.88 -13.86 6.60
C PRO A 2 -14.48 -12.86 5.61
N PRO A 3 -15.48 -12.07 6.03
CA PRO A 3 -16.10 -11.08 5.14
C PRO A 3 -15.09 -10.00 4.76
N LEU A 4 -14.96 -9.75 3.47
CA LEU A 4 -14.14 -8.67 2.92
C LEU A 4 -14.86 -7.33 3.08
N LYS A 5 -14.23 -6.41 3.78
CA LYS A 5 -14.72 -5.02 3.83
C LYS A 5 -14.16 -4.22 2.65
N TRP A 6 -14.79 -4.36 1.51
CA TRP A 6 -14.39 -3.66 0.28
C TRP A 6 -14.31 -2.15 0.44
N SER A 7 -15.18 -1.56 1.26
CA SER A 7 -15.13 -0.13 1.55
C SER A 7 -13.80 0.30 2.17
N ALA A 8 -13.28 -0.49 3.11
CA ALA A 8 -11.97 -0.22 3.74
C ALA A 8 -10.83 -0.31 2.72
N VAL A 9 -10.85 -1.33 1.85
CA VAL A 9 -9.85 -1.51 0.80
C VAL A 9 -9.90 -0.34 -0.20
N ILE A 10 -11.08 -0.01 -0.71
CA ILE A 10 -11.25 1.08 -1.70
C ILE A 10 -10.77 2.41 -1.13
N VAL A 11 -11.18 2.76 0.08
CA VAL A 11 -10.75 4.02 0.73
C VAL A 11 -9.24 4.03 0.91
N ALA A 12 -8.65 2.93 1.36
CA ALA A 12 -7.20 2.83 1.56
C ALA A 12 -6.42 2.90 0.24
N VAL A 13 -6.92 2.29 -0.83
CA VAL A 13 -6.32 2.38 -2.18
C VAL A 13 -6.38 3.82 -2.69
N LEU A 14 -7.51 4.49 -2.57
CA LEU A 14 -7.65 5.90 -2.97
C LEU A 14 -6.75 6.82 -2.14
N ALA A 15 -6.65 6.58 -0.84
CA ALA A 15 -5.75 7.33 0.03
C ALA A 15 -4.27 7.11 -0.35
N SER A 16 -3.87 5.88 -0.67
CA SER A 16 -2.50 5.58 -1.11
C SER A 16 -2.18 6.24 -2.45
N ALA A 17 -3.12 6.28 -3.38
CA ALA A 17 -2.98 6.98 -4.65
C ALA A 17 -2.80 8.48 -4.43
N LEU A 18 -3.61 9.07 -3.56
CA LEU A 18 -3.49 10.49 -3.22
C LEU A 18 -2.13 10.81 -2.58
N ILE A 19 -1.67 9.99 -1.66
CA ILE A 19 -0.34 10.13 -1.04
C ILE A 19 0.76 10.06 -2.10
N ALA A 20 0.68 9.12 -3.04
CA ALA A 20 1.66 8.99 -4.12
C ALA A 20 1.71 10.22 -5.01
N LEU A 21 0.55 10.76 -5.40
CA LEU A 21 0.47 11.96 -6.23
C LEU A 21 0.99 13.20 -5.50
N VAL A 22 0.62 13.37 -4.24
CA VAL A 22 1.11 14.48 -3.40
C VAL A 22 2.62 14.36 -3.15
N ALA A 23 3.12 13.18 -2.85
CA ALA A 23 4.54 12.93 -2.66
C ALA A 23 5.34 13.27 -3.93
N ARG A 24 4.83 12.88 -5.10
CA ARG A 24 5.46 13.21 -6.37
C ARG A 24 5.49 14.71 -6.64
N ALA A 25 4.42 15.40 -6.32
CA ALA A 25 4.33 16.87 -6.50
C ALA A 25 5.26 17.64 -5.56
N LEU A 26 5.41 17.18 -4.31
CA LEU A 26 6.17 17.90 -3.29
C LEU A 26 7.65 17.48 -3.23
N LEU A 27 7.94 16.19 -3.40
CA LEU A 27 9.28 15.61 -3.20
C LEU A 27 10.02 15.35 -4.51
N GLY A 28 9.33 15.39 -5.65
CA GLY A 28 9.88 15.08 -6.95
C GLY A 28 9.97 13.57 -7.23
N PRO A 29 10.34 13.19 -8.47
CA PRO A 29 10.28 11.80 -8.92
C PRO A 29 11.29 10.88 -8.25
N GLY A 30 12.40 11.39 -7.69
CA GLY A 30 13.45 10.58 -7.08
C GLY A 30 13.10 10.04 -5.70
N THR A 31 12.42 10.83 -4.88
CA THR A 31 12.08 10.48 -3.49
C THR A 31 10.62 10.03 -3.32
N ALA A 32 9.76 10.35 -4.25
CA ALA A 32 8.35 10.00 -4.22
C ALA A 32 8.07 8.49 -4.05
N PRO A 33 8.81 7.56 -4.68
CA PRO A 33 8.59 6.13 -4.49
C PRO A 33 8.77 5.67 -3.04
N LEU A 34 9.79 6.17 -2.35
CA LEU A 34 10.00 5.84 -0.92
C LEU A 34 8.85 6.36 -0.05
N ALA A 35 8.44 7.61 -0.25
CA ALA A 35 7.29 8.18 0.46
C ALA A 35 6.00 7.39 0.20
N SER A 36 5.80 6.93 -1.03
CA SER A 36 4.66 6.07 -1.40
C SER A 36 4.68 4.74 -0.67
N LEU A 37 5.83 4.10 -0.49
CA LEU A 37 5.95 2.85 0.26
C LEU A 37 5.56 3.04 1.73
N PHE A 38 6.00 4.11 2.38
CA PHE A 38 5.56 4.45 3.73
C PHE A 38 4.06 4.74 3.80
N GLY A 39 3.53 5.45 2.82
CA GLY A 39 2.11 5.68 2.68
C GLY A 39 1.30 4.38 2.54
N LEU A 40 1.82 3.41 1.79
CA LEU A 40 1.22 2.07 1.64
C LEU A 40 1.22 1.27 2.95
N VAL A 41 2.26 1.35 3.75
CA VAL A 41 2.26 0.76 5.10
C VAL A 41 1.14 1.36 5.95
N ALA A 42 1.01 2.68 5.95
CA ALA A 42 -0.04 3.37 6.70
C ALA A 42 -1.45 3.01 6.19
N CYS A 43 -1.66 2.99 4.88
CA CYS A 43 -2.94 2.64 4.27
C CYS A 43 -3.30 1.17 4.47
N GLY A 44 -2.34 0.26 4.38
CA GLY A 44 -2.51 -1.15 4.69
C GLY A 44 -2.87 -1.38 6.16
N PHE A 45 -2.26 -0.61 7.07
CA PHE A 45 -2.61 -0.60 8.49
C PHE A 45 -4.05 -0.14 8.72
N LEU A 46 -4.46 0.96 8.11
CA LEU A 46 -5.84 1.46 8.23
C LEU A 46 -6.86 0.46 7.69
N ALA A 47 -6.62 -0.10 6.51
CA ALA A 47 -7.49 -1.12 5.92
C ALA A 47 -7.59 -2.35 6.82
N GLY A 48 -6.45 -2.83 7.33
CA GLY A 48 -6.40 -3.95 8.27
C GLY A 48 -7.15 -3.66 9.56
N LYS A 49 -7.03 -2.46 10.09
CA LYS A 49 -7.71 -2.07 11.33
C LYS A 49 -9.23 -1.97 11.18
N TRP A 50 -9.70 -1.44 10.05
CA TRP A 50 -11.14 -1.35 9.78
C TRP A 50 -11.78 -2.70 9.41
N ALA A 51 -10.98 -3.67 9.03
CA ALA A 51 -11.45 -4.98 8.58
C ALA A 51 -11.92 -5.90 9.72
N ASP A 52 -11.51 -5.67 10.95
CA ASP A 52 -11.77 -6.49 12.13
C ASP A 52 -11.24 -7.94 12.04
N SER A 53 -10.92 -8.43 10.85
CA SER A 53 -10.41 -9.77 10.57
C SER A 53 -9.56 -9.79 9.30
N ALA A 54 -8.76 -10.83 9.12
CA ALA A 54 -7.92 -11.02 7.93
C ALA A 54 -7.07 -9.78 7.57
N HIS A 55 -6.46 -9.16 8.56
CA HIS A 55 -5.76 -7.88 8.46
C HIS A 55 -4.69 -7.86 7.38
N ALA A 56 -3.85 -8.90 7.31
CA ALA A 56 -2.80 -9.02 6.29
C ALA A 56 -3.37 -9.11 4.88
N TYR A 57 -4.50 -9.78 4.71
CA TYR A 57 -5.17 -9.92 3.42
C TYR A 57 -5.73 -8.58 2.92
N HIS A 58 -6.32 -7.80 3.82
CA HIS A 58 -6.78 -6.45 3.47
C HIS A 58 -5.61 -5.53 3.09
N GLY A 59 -4.49 -5.61 3.80
CA GLY A 59 -3.26 -4.91 3.43
C GLY A 59 -2.76 -5.34 2.04
N ALA A 60 -2.70 -6.62 1.76
CA ALA A 60 -2.29 -7.14 0.45
C ALA A 60 -3.21 -6.65 -0.69
N LEU A 61 -4.53 -6.59 -0.45
CA LEU A 61 -5.48 -6.03 -1.42
C LEU A 61 -5.25 -4.54 -1.69
N VAL A 62 -4.85 -3.78 -0.67
CA VAL A 62 -4.47 -2.36 -0.86
C VAL A 62 -3.24 -2.25 -1.77
N GLY A 63 -2.22 -3.06 -1.53
CA GLY A 63 -1.03 -3.11 -2.41
C GLY A 63 -1.38 -3.50 -3.84
N ALA A 64 -2.18 -4.54 -4.02
CA ALA A 64 -2.65 -4.96 -5.34
C ALA A 64 -3.48 -3.87 -6.06
N GLY A 65 -4.35 -3.19 -5.33
CA GLY A 65 -5.12 -2.07 -5.86
C GLY A 65 -4.24 -0.89 -6.28
N TYR A 66 -3.21 -0.59 -5.50
CA TYR A 66 -2.21 0.43 -5.84
C TYR A 66 -1.48 0.09 -7.15
N ILE A 67 -1.00 -1.14 -7.28
CA ILE A 67 -0.34 -1.63 -8.51
C ILE A 67 -1.29 -1.55 -9.71
N ALA A 68 -2.56 -1.89 -9.53
CA ALA A 68 -3.56 -1.77 -10.58
C ALA A 68 -3.75 -0.31 -11.04
N LEU A 69 -3.73 0.67 -10.12
CA LEU A 69 -3.80 2.10 -10.46
C LEU A 69 -2.56 2.58 -11.21
N GLU A 70 -1.38 2.04 -10.89
CA GLU A 70 -0.17 2.30 -11.68
C GLU A 70 -0.28 1.71 -13.09
N ALA A 71 -0.77 0.48 -13.20
CA ALA A 71 -0.91 -0.22 -14.48
C ALA A 71 -1.85 0.49 -15.45
N ILE A 72 -2.90 1.12 -14.95
CA ILE A 72 -3.84 1.91 -15.78
C ILE A 72 -3.43 3.39 -15.95
N GLY A 73 -2.28 3.79 -15.39
CA GLY A 73 -1.71 5.12 -15.55
C GLY A 73 -2.30 6.22 -14.67
N VAL A 74 -3.09 5.88 -13.66
CA VAL A 74 -3.60 6.85 -12.67
C VAL A 74 -2.46 7.35 -11.78
N ILE A 75 -1.57 6.45 -11.38
CA ILE A 75 -0.35 6.78 -10.65
C ILE A 75 0.82 6.65 -11.63
N PRO A 76 1.64 7.69 -11.80
CA PRO A 76 2.80 7.60 -12.67
C PRO A 76 3.83 6.60 -12.12
N THR A 77 4.26 5.66 -12.94
CA THR A 77 5.38 4.76 -12.62
C THR A 77 6.68 5.53 -12.58
N ALA A 78 7.53 5.21 -11.59
CA ALA A 78 8.87 5.75 -11.57
C ALA A 78 9.74 4.99 -12.58
N SER A 79 10.44 5.71 -13.44
CA SER A 79 11.44 5.16 -14.34
C SER A 79 12.75 5.91 -14.12
N PHE A 80 13.79 5.19 -13.69
CA PHE A 80 15.07 5.79 -13.34
C PHE A 80 16.18 5.45 -14.33
N ALA A 81 16.04 4.36 -15.10
CA ALA A 81 17.15 3.75 -15.77
C ALA A 81 17.27 4.03 -17.28
N GLY A 82 16.23 4.45 -17.97
CA GLY A 82 16.27 4.75 -19.41
C GLY A 82 16.55 3.56 -20.34
N ASP A 83 16.69 2.36 -19.78
CA ASP A 83 16.85 1.10 -20.51
C ASP A 83 15.63 0.21 -20.24
N ALA A 84 14.97 -0.27 -21.29
CA ALA A 84 13.71 -1.01 -21.21
C ALA A 84 13.78 -2.25 -20.29
N PHE A 85 14.90 -2.95 -20.23
CA PHE A 85 15.06 -4.10 -19.35
C PHE A 85 15.21 -3.67 -17.88
N ALA A 86 16.05 -2.69 -17.62
CA ALA A 86 16.24 -2.15 -16.27
C ALA A 86 14.97 -1.48 -15.74
N ASP A 87 14.24 -0.76 -16.58
CA ASP A 87 12.95 -0.18 -16.24
C ASP A 87 11.91 -1.24 -15.86
N THR A 88 11.84 -2.34 -16.61
CA THR A 88 10.94 -3.46 -16.33
C THR A 88 11.27 -4.12 -15.00
N LEU A 89 12.55 -4.38 -14.74
CA LEU A 89 13.02 -4.97 -13.48
C LEU A 89 12.72 -4.06 -12.29
N GLU A 90 12.92 -2.76 -12.46
CA GLU A 90 12.63 -1.76 -11.44
C GLU A 90 11.15 -1.69 -11.11
N ILE A 91 10.27 -1.70 -12.11
CA ILE A 91 8.81 -1.75 -11.92
C ILE A 91 8.41 -2.99 -11.12
N ILE A 92 8.91 -4.16 -11.46
CA ILE A 92 8.64 -5.41 -10.74
C ILE A 92 9.09 -5.33 -9.28
N LEU A 93 10.29 -4.77 -9.02
CA LEU A 93 10.80 -4.61 -7.66
C LEU A 93 9.97 -3.60 -6.85
N LEU A 94 9.57 -2.50 -7.45
CA LEU A 94 8.74 -1.49 -6.80
C LEU A 94 7.32 -2.02 -6.52
N ASP A 95 6.74 -2.75 -7.45
CA ASP A 95 5.43 -3.38 -7.26
C ASP A 95 5.48 -4.45 -6.15
N GLY A 96 6.54 -5.26 -6.14
CA GLY A 96 6.78 -6.21 -5.05
C GLY A 96 6.95 -5.52 -3.71
N ALA A 97 7.71 -4.43 -3.66
CA ALA A 97 7.89 -3.62 -2.46
C ALA A 97 6.57 -2.97 -2.01
N ALA A 98 5.75 -2.50 -2.94
CA ALA A 98 4.45 -1.92 -2.64
C ALA A 98 3.51 -2.96 -2.00
N LEU A 99 3.45 -4.16 -2.58
CA LEU A 99 2.64 -5.26 -2.04
C LEU A 99 3.09 -5.67 -0.64
N VAL A 100 4.40 -5.83 -0.44
CA VAL A 100 4.99 -6.18 0.85
C VAL A 100 4.73 -5.10 1.89
N SER A 101 4.92 -3.83 1.53
CA SER A 101 4.70 -2.69 2.43
C SER A 101 3.25 -2.61 2.92
N ALA A 102 2.30 -2.74 2.01
CA ALA A 102 0.88 -2.73 2.37
C ALA A 102 0.48 -3.96 3.21
N THR A 103 1.04 -5.13 2.93
CA THR A 103 0.83 -6.35 3.72
C THR A 103 1.40 -6.21 5.13
N ILE A 104 2.60 -5.64 5.27
CA ILE A 104 3.20 -5.33 6.58
C ILE A 104 2.29 -4.39 7.37
N GLY A 105 1.75 -3.36 6.73
CA GLY A 105 0.76 -2.48 7.35
C GLY A 105 -0.43 -3.26 7.91
N GLY A 106 -1.00 -4.14 7.13
CA GLY A 106 -2.09 -5.03 7.57
C GLY A 106 -1.70 -5.94 8.76
N LEU A 107 -0.50 -6.50 8.74
CA LEU A 107 0.02 -7.31 9.86
C LEU A 107 0.20 -6.48 11.13
N LEU A 108 0.69 -5.24 11.02
CA LEU A 108 0.81 -4.34 12.16
C LEU A 108 -0.56 -4.02 12.78
N ALA A 109 -1.60 -3.90 11.97
CA ALA A 109 -2.96 -3.74 12.45
C ALA A 109 -3.42 -4.93 13.31
N ARG A 110 -3.06 -6.15 12.91
CA ARG A 110 -3.33 -7.37 13.69
C ARG A 110 -2.68 -7.31 15.07
N VAL A 111 -1.39 -6.96 15.13
CA VAL A 111 -0.64 -6.87 16.40
C VAL A 111 -1.24 -5.79 17.30
N SER A 112 -1.57 -4.63 16.75
CA SER A 112 -2.21 -3.54 17.47
C SER A 112 -3.58 -3.94 18.05
N SER A 113 -4.36 -4.71 17.32
CA SER A 113 -5.68 -5.19 17.77
C SER A 113 -5.58 -6.22 18.90
N SER A 114 -4.55 -7.07 18.89
CA SER A 114 -4.33 -8.06 19.96
C SER A 114 -3.89 -7.40 21.26
N SER A 115 -3.09 -6.35 21.22
CA SER A 115 -2.64 -5.60 22.40
C SER A 115 -3.78 -4.87 23.12
N GLY A 116 -4.78 -4.40 22.38
CA GLY A 116 -5.97 -3.73 22.94
C GLY A 116 -6.86 -4.66 23.76
N ARG A 117 -6.96 -5.93 23.39
CA ARG A 117 -7.75 -6.94 24.11
C ARG A 117 -7.13 -7.38 25.44
N GLY A 118 -5.82 -7.33 25.58
CA GLY A 118 -5.12 -7.66 26.83
C GLY A 118 -5.29 -6.62 27.93
N ARG A 119 -5.60 -5.36 27.58
CA ARG A 119 -5.81 -4.27 28.55
C ARG A 119 -7.25 -4.15 29.06
N ALA A 120 -8.21 -4.74 28.38
CA ALA A 120 -9.62 -4.71 28.76
C ALA A 120 -10.03 -5.81 29.75
N ARG A 121 -9.08 -6.66 30.14
CA ARG A 121 -9.23 -7.68 31.18
C ARG A 121 -8.46 -7.26 32.42
#